data_b07cec0f9053cdd155e198c278207ea5
#
_entry.id   b07cec0f9053cdd155e198c278207ea5
#
_cell.length_a   1.000
_cell.length_b   1.000
_cell.length_c   1.000
_cell.angle_alpha   90.00
_cell.angle_beta   90.00
_cell.angle_gamma   90.00
#
_symmetry.space_group_name_H-M   'P 1'
#
loop_
_entity.id
_entity.type
_entity.pdbx_description
1 polymer ?
#
loop_
_entity_poly.entity_id
_entity_poly.type
_entity_poly.pdbx_seq_one_letter_code
_entity_poly.pdbx_strand_id
1 'polypeptide(L)'
;MLRQFLRSISLFRELDDSQIQRLQGIVREEAIPGRQIVFREGDPVDAFYLVKDGLVTVFREEKGKPLQVLARLEPGGFFGEMGLLNDKARRIASARTALPTVLLRIEKDDLIALLADNPMLELKFRAEVIRRHGMNVSALLGLAGQRDVRIHIGVPARIHMDDGATLDVQLENLSLGGLGLSGVPSWWQLKQPVRFSLAVPDEPPILRVIGTITWREHNAVGIAFGPDTAGDAALIHRVVRIFLERRK
;
A
#
# COMPACT_ATOMS: atom_id res chain seq x y z
N MET A 1 15.28 14.77 -17.72
CA MET A 1 14.92 13.39 -18.12
C MET A 1 14.46 12.53 -16.94
N LEU A 2 15.25 12.29 -15.88
CA LEU A 2 14.88 11.41 -14.75
C LEU A 2 13.56 11.83 -14.07
N ARG A 3 13.38 13.13 -13.76
CA ARG A 3 12.15 13.66 -13.13
C ARG A 3 10.89 13.34 -13.97
N GLN A 4 10.95 13.54 -15.27
CA GLN A 4 9.82 13.28 -16.15
C GLN A 4 9.49 11.77 -16.20
N PHE A 5 10.52 10.92 -16.24
CA PHE A 5 10.36 9.48 -16.17
C PHE A 5 9.69 9.05 -14.85
N LEU A 6 10.18 9.52 -13.70
CA LEU A 6 9.58 9.19 -12.40
C LEU A 6 8.11 9.60 -12.33
N ARG A 7 7.74 10.76 -12.87
CA ARG A 7 6.34 11.20 -12.95
C ARG A 7 5.47 10.38 -13.91
N SER A 8 6.05 9.70 -14.89
CA SER A 8 5.30 8.81 -15.78
C SER A 8 4.88 7.51 -15.09
N ILE A 9 5.53 7.13 -13.99
CA ILE A 9 5.23 5.92 -13.23
C ILE A 9 3.96 6.17 -12.40
N SER A 10 2.97 5.29 -12.53
CA SER A 10 1.67 5.41 -11.87
C SER A 10 1.78 5.63 -10.36
N LEU A 11 2.75 4.97 -9.73
CA LEU A 11 3.02 5.04 -8.29
C LEU A 11 3.44 6.44 -7.84
N PHE A 12 4.17 7.21 -8.66
CA PHE A 12 4.77 8.50 -8.31
C PHE A 12 4.11 9.70 -8.98
N ARG A 13 3.08 9.49 -9.79
CA ARG A 13 2.43 10.53 -10.59
C ARG A 13 1.91 11.71 -9.77
N GLU A 14 1.43 11.44 -8.55
CA GLU A 14 0.81 12.45 -7.70
C GLU A 14 1.77 13.07 -6.68
N LEU A 15 3.05 12.70 -6.70
CA LEU A 15 4.05 13.34 -5.86
C LEU A 15 4.23 14.80 -6.27
N ASP A 16 4.31 15.67 -5.29
CA ASP A 16 4.66 17.07 -5.52
C ASP A 16 6.13 17.25 -5.92
N ASP A 17 6.54 18.48 -6.20
CA ASP A 17 7.88 18.78 -6.68
C ASP A 17 8.96 18.46 -5.66
N SER A 18 8.70 18.68 -4.37
CA SER A 18 9.66 18.42 -3.30
C SER A 18 9.83 16.92 -3.07
N GLN A 19 8.74 16.17 -3.12
CA GLN A 19 8.73 14.71 -2.99
C GLN A 19 9.44 14.04 -4.17
N ILE A 20 9.21 14.51 -5.39
CA ILE A 20 9.94 14.03 -6.58
C ILE A 20 11.44 14.37 -6.50
N GLN A 21 11.79 15.54 -6.01
CA GLN A 21 13.20 15.90 -5.79
C GLN A 21 13.86 14.97 -4.77
N ARG A 22 13.19 14.68 -3.68
CA ARG A 22 13.67 13.72 -2.67
C ARG A 22 13.82 12.31 -3.26
N LEU A 23 12.82 11.84 -4.03
CA LEU A 23 12.88 10.56 -4.73
C LEU A 23 14.09 10.50 -5.69
N GLN A 24 14.36 11.59 -6.44
CA GLN A 24 15.54 11.67 -7.31
C GLN A 24 16.85 11.53 -6.54
N GLY A 25 16.91 12.05 -5.29
CA GLY A 25 18.10 11.99 -4.45
C GLY A 25 18.46 10.58 -3.96
N ILE A 26 17.47 9.67 -3.88
CA ILE A 26 17.65 8.29 -3.39
C ILE A 26 17.72 7.26 -4.51
N VAL A 27 17.44 7.65 -5.75
CA VAL A 27 17.48 6.76 -6.93
C VAL A 27 18.93 6.64 -7.42
N ARG A 28 19.37 5.41 -7.67
CA ARG A 28 20.63 5.08 -8.34
C ARG A 28 20.36 4.42 -9.68
N GLU A 29 21.02 4.89 -10.72
CA GLU A 29 20.90 4.33 -12.06
C GLU A 29 21.96 3.26 -12.26
N GLU A 30 21.53 2.06 -12.66
CA GLU A 30 22.41 0.89 -12.91
C GLU A 30 22.16 0.34 -14.32
N ALA A 31 23.21 0.30 -15.15
CA ALA A 31 23.16 -0.36 -16.43
C ALA A 31 23.59 -1.84 -16.28
N ILE A 32 22.70 -2.75 -16.60
CA ILE A 32 22.92 -4.20 -16.46
C ILE A 32 22.89 -4.86 -17.82
N PRO A 33 23.89 -5.67 -18.19
CA PRO A 33 23.89 -6.45 -19.42
C PRO A 33 22.65 -7.35 -19.55
N GLY A 34 22.31 -7.76 -20.75
CA GLY A 34 21.25 -8.72 -20.98
C GLY A 34 21.54 -10.10 -20.35
N ARG A 35 20.49 -10.81 -19.95
CA ARG A 35 20.54 -12.15 -19.35
C ARG A 35 21.25 -12.24 -17.98
N GLN A 36 21.41 -11.12 -17.28
CA GLN A 36 22.00 -11.06 -15.94
C GLN A 36 20.93 -11.21 -14.86
N ILE A 37 21.24 -11.95 -13.81
CA ILE A 37 20.40 -12.04 -12.62
C ILE A 37 20.54 -10.74 -11.82
N VAL A 38 19.41 -10.13 -11.49
CA VAL A 38 19.34 -8.96 -10.60
C VAL A 38 19.29 -9.43 -9.14
N PHE A 39 18.44 -10.41 -8.85
CA PHE A 39 18.38 -11.12 -7.57
C PHE A 39 17.73 -12.50 -7.77
N ARG A 40 17.91 -13.39 -6.81
CA ARG A 40 17.34 -14.74 -6.79
C ARG A 40 16.23 -14.86 -5.77
N GLU A 41 15.30 -15.78 -5.98
CA GLU A 41 14.38 -16.25 -4.97
C GLU A 41 15.14 -16.69 -3.71
N GLY A 42 14.67 -16.27 -2.52
CA GLY A 42 15.33 -16.52 -1.24
C GLY A 42 16.37 -15.48 -0.82
N ASP A 43 16.85 -14.62 -1.72
CA ASP A 43 17.77 -13.53 -1.36
C ASP A 43 17.12 -12.56 -0.35
N PRO A 44 17.90 -11.83 0.46
CA PRO A 44 17.41 -10.73 1.26
C PRO A 44 16.72 -9.66 0.40
N VAL A 45 15.70 -9.01 0.95
CA VAL A 45 15.04 -7.88 0.30
C VAL A 45 15.77 -6.60 0.70
N ASP A 46 16.61 -6.09 -0.18
CA ASP A 46 17.51 -4.95 0.04
C ASP A 46 17.13 -3.71 -0.75
N ALA A 47 16.45 -3.87 -1.88
CA ALA A 47 16.13 -2.76 -2.77
C ALA A 47 14.83 -2.98 -3.56
N PHE A 48 14.33 -1.88 -4.09
CA PHE A 48 13.23 -1.75 -5.04
C PHE A 48 13.77 -1.28 -6.38
N TYR A 49 13.21 -1.75 -7.47
CA TYR A 49 13.71 -1.49 -8.82
C TYR A 49 12.62 -0.98 -9.75
N LEU A 50 12.98 0.00 -10.59
CA LEU A 50 12.17 0.49 -11.70
C LEU A 50 12.91 0.19 -13.00
N VAL A 51 12.22 -0.26 -14.03
CA VAL A 51 12.79 -0.42 -15.37
C VAL A 51 12.76 0.91 -16.08
N LYS A 52 13.92 1.54 -16.29
CA LYS A 52 14.03 2.80 -17.04
C LYS A 52 14.11 2.54 -18.54
N ASP A 53 14.84 1.50 -18.92
CA ASP A 53 15.01 1.04 -20.30
C ASP A 53 15.29 -0.47 -20.31
N GLY A 54 14.97 -1.16 -21.43
CA GLY A 54 15.20 -2.59 -21.59
C GLY A 54 14.03 -3.47 -21.16
N LEU A 55 14.32 -4.69 -20.69
CA LEU A 55 13.32 -5.70 -20.34
C LEU A 55 13.79 -6.59 -19.20
N VAL A 56 12.96 -6.73 -18.16
CA VAL A 56 13.19 -7.64 -17.03
C VAL A 56 12.16 -8.77 -17.04
N THR A 57 12.63 -9.98 -16.78
CA THR A 57 11.78 -11.17 -16.57
C THR A 57 11.82 -11.56 -15.09
N VAL A 58 10.66 -11.61 -14.46
CA VAL A 58 10.45 -12.16 -13.11
C VAL A 58 9.99 -13.60 -13.26
N PHE A 59 10.61 -14.54 -12.54
CA PHE A 59 10.35 -15.95 -12.72
C PHE A 59 10.60 -16.76 -11.44
N ARG A 60 10.07 -17.99 -11.40
CA ARG A 60 10.39 -19.02 -10.41
C ARG A 60 11.00 -20.24 -11.08
N GLU A 61 11.92 -20.87 -10.37
CA GLU A 61 12.53 -22.15 -10.76
C GLU A 61 12.25 -23.17 -9.66
N GLU A 62 11.52 -24.22 -10.01
CA GLU A 62 11.38 -25.40 -9.16
C GLU A 62 12.15 -26.56 -9.77
N LYS A 63 12.91 -27.30 -8.94
CA LYS A 63 13.69 -28.44 -9.39
C LYS A 63 12.80 -29.47 -10.09
N GLY A 64 13.11 -29.80 -11.35
CA GLY A 64 12.36 -30.78 -12.17
C GLY A 64 11.11 -30.22 -12.84
N LYS A 65 10.82 -28.91 -12.74
CA LYS A 65 9.70 -28.25 -13.44
C LYS A 65 10.23 -27.23 -14.47
N PRO A 66 9.45 -26.96 -15.53
CA PRO A 66 9.77 -25.84 -16.43
C PRO A 66 9.83 -24.51 -15.70
N LEU A 67 10.70 -23.60 -16.16
CA LEU A 67 10.78 -22.24 -15.64
C LEU A 67 9.43 -21.55 -15.77
N GLN A 68 8.90 -21.06 -14.65
CA GLN A 68 7.63 -20.31 -14.60
C GLN A 68 7.90 -18.81 -14.70
N VAL A 69 7.58 -18.22 -15.85
CA VAL A 69 7.60 -16.75 -16.00
C VAL A 69 6.38 -16.15 -15.33
N LEU A 70 6.61 -15.29 -14.34
CA LEU A 70 5.56 -14.59 -13.60
C LEU A 70 5.21 -13.23 -14.23
N ALA A 71 6.22 -12.51 -14.71
CA ALA A 71 6.04 -11.20 -15.36
C ALA A 71 7.18 -10.89 -16.33
N ARG A 72 6.87 -10.05 -17.33
CA ARG A 72 7.84 -9.34 -18.17
C ARG A 72 7.57 -7.85 -17.98
N LEU A 73 8.61 -7.12 -17.60
CA LEU A 73 8.51 -5.71 -17.20
C LEU A 73 9.31 -4.86 -18.19
N GLU A 74 8.57 -3.98 -18.85
CA GLU A 74 9.06 -2.97 -19.79
C GLU A 74 9.33 -1.63 -19.07
N PRO A 75 9.86 -0.60 -19.73
CA PRO A 75 10.05 0.72 -19.16
C PRO A 75 8.79 1.26 -18.47
N GLY A 76 8.96 1.77 -17.24
CA GLY A 76 7.86 2.16 -16.36
C GLY A 76 7.36 1.05 -15.44
N GLY A 77 7.74 -0.22 -15.71
CA GLY A 77 7.51 -1.34 -14.79
C GLY A 77 8.40 -1.26 -13.55
N PHE A 78 7.96 -1.90 -12.47
CA PHE A 78 8.75 -2.00 -11.23
C PHE A 78 8.66 -3.41 -10.63
N PHE A 79 9.64 -3.77 -9.81
CA PHE A 79 9.74 -5.09 -9.18
C PHE A 79 10.58 -5.03 -7.90
N GLY A 80 10.55 -6.15 -7.14
CA GLY A 80 11.29 -6.24 -5.89
C GLY A 80 10.56 -5.59 -4.71
N GLU A 81 9.32 -5.14 -4.92
CA GLU A 81 8.46 -4.52 -3.92
C GLU A 81 7.99 -5.50 -2.83
N MET A 82 7.99 -6.80 -3.19
CA MET A 82 7.52 -7.85 -2.29
C MET A 82 8.44 -7.98 -1.09
N GLY A 83 7.86 -7.84 0.10
CA GLY A 83 8.58 -7.98 1.35
C GLY A 83 9.40 -6.76 1.80
N LEU A 84 9.46 -5.66 1.03
CA LEU A 84 10.17 -4.44 1.43
C LEU A 84 9.74 -3.91 2.80
N LEU A 85 8.47 -4.06 3.12
CA LEU A 85 7.88 -3.59 4.38
C LEU A 85 7.98 -4.63 5.52
N ASN A 86 8.76 -5.69 5.34
CA ASN A 86 9.01 -6.72 6.34
C ASN A 86 10.52 -7.01 6.42
N ASP A 87 11.11 -6.79 7.60
CA ASP A 87 12.56 -6.93 7.80
C ASP A 87 13.09 -8.35 7.64
N LYS A 88 12.23 -9.36 7.80
CA LYS A 88 12.59 -10.78 7.67
C LYS A 88 12.24 -11.36 6.30
N ALA A 89 11.68 -10.55 5.40
CA ALA A 89 11.23 -11.04 4.11
C ALA A 89 12.40 -11.43 3.19
N ARG A 90 12.12 -12.43 2.39
CA ARG A 90 12.99 -12.91 1.31
C ARG A 90 12.35 -12.65 -0.04
N ARG A 91 13.15 -12.55 -1.08
CA ARG A 91 12.66 -12.48 -2.46
C ARG A 91 11.81 -13.72 -2.75
N ILE A 92 10.58 -13.53 -3.20
CA ILE A 92 9.63 -14.62 -3.48
C ILE A 92 9.72 -15.15 -4.92
N ALA A 93 10.57 -14.55 -5.72
CA ALA A 93 10.86 -14.92 -7.10
C ALA A 93 12.24 -14.39 -7.48
N SER A 94 12.78 -14.89 -8.58
CA SER A 94 14.01 -14.40 -9.20
C SER A 94 13.70 -13.33 -10.25
N ALA A 95 14.63 -12.40 -10.47
CA ALA A 95 14.55 -11.41 -11.54
C ALA A 95 15.82 -11.42 -12.38
N ARG A 96 15.68 -11.36 -13.71
CA ARG A 96 16.81 -11.24 -14.65
C ARG A 96 16.48 -10.24 -15.76
N THR A 97 17.50 -9.59 -16.28
CA THR A 97 17.39 -8.81 -17.51
C THR A 97 17.24 -9.75 -18.72
N ALA A 98 16.31 -9.48 -19.61
CA ALA A 98 16.19 -10.22 -20.86
C ALA A 98 17.04 -9.59 -21.98
N LEU A 99 17.19 -8.27 -21.95
CA LEU A 99 18.00 -7.44 -22.83
C LEU A 99 18.94 -6.57 -21.97
N PRO A 100 19.93 -5.86 -22.57
CA PRO A 100 20.61 -4.78 -21.84
C PRO A 100 19.58 -3.82 -21.27
N THR A 101 19.67 -3.53 -19.98
CA THR A 101 18.59 -2.88 -19.23
C THR A 101 19.19 -1.80 -18.33
N VAL A 102 18.54 -0.66 -18.27
CA VAL A 102 18.82 0.40 -17.29
C VAL A 102 17.77 0.33 -16.19
N LEU A 103 18.22 0.03 -14.97
CA LEU A 103 17.39 0.00 -13.79
C LEU A 103 17.59 1.29 -12.97
N LEU A 104 16.54 1.71 -12.30
CA LEU A 104 16.61 2.66 -11.21
C LEU A 104 16.43 1.86 -9.93
N ARG A 105 17.48 1.80 -9.13
CA ARG A 105 17.51 1.12 -7.83
C ARG A 105 17.25 2.12 -6.70
N ILE A 106 16.40 1.73 -5.76
CA ILE A 106 16.12 2.47 -4.53
C ILE A 106 16.38 1.50 -3.38
N GLU A 107 17.27 1.87 -2.46
CA GLU A 107 17.55 1.05 -1.29
C GLU A 107 16.31 0.92 -0.40
N LYS A 108 16.17 -0.23 0.26
CA LYS A 108 15.02 -0.53 1.13
C LYS A 108 14.78 0.58 2.16
N ASP A 109 15.83 0.98 2.89
CA ASP A 109 15.71 1.94 3.99
C ASP A 109 15.35 3.33 3.49
N ASP A 110 15.89 3.73 2.34
CA ASP A 110 15.55 5.01 1.69
C ASP A 110 14.09 5.02 1.24
N LEU A 111 13.60 3.91 0.67
CA LEU A 111 12.19 3.79 0.28
C LEU A 111 11.27 3.82 1.50
N ILE A 112 11.60 3.08 2.57
CA ILE A 112 10.82 3.07 3.80
C ILE A 112 10.75 4.47 4.40
N ALA A 113 11.86 5.21 4.44
CA ALA A 113 11.89 6.60 4.92
C ALA A 113 11.02 7.52 4.04
N LEU A 114 11.08 7.36 2.71
CA LEU A 114 10.24 8.11 1.80
C LEU A 114 8.74 7.80 2.00
N LEU A 115 8.39 6.54 2.22
CA LEU A 115 7.00 6.12 2.46
C LEU A 115 6.49 6.63 3.80
N ALA A 116 7.31 6.57 4.87
CA ALA A 116 6.94 7.05 6.21
C ALA A 116 6.58 8.55 6.23
N ASP A 117 7.29 9.34 5.44
CA ASP A 117 7.02 10.78 5.30
C ASP A 117 5.89 11.10 4.31
N ASN A 118 5.37 10.08 3.58
CA ASN A 118 4.35 10.23 2.56
C ASN A 118 3.26 9.17 2.71
N PRO A 119 2.32 9.31 3.65
CA PRO A 119 1.29 8.29 3.92
C PRO A 119 0.45 7.93 2.70
N MET A 120 0.21 8.90 1.80
CA MET A 120 -0.52 8.65 0.56
C MET A 120 0.29 7.78 -0.42
N LEU A 121 1.59 8.02 -0.54
CA LEU A 121 2.47 7.18 -1.36
C LEU A 121 2.57 5.78 -0.77
N GLU A 122 2.70 5.66 0.55
CA GLU A 122 2.72 4.37 1.24
C GLU A 122 1.46 3.56 0.95
N LEU A 123 0.28 4.18 1.08
CA LEU A 123 -0.98 3.53 0.79
C LEU A 123 -1.06 3.05 -0.67
N LYS A 124 -0.68 3.91 -1.63
CA LYS A 124 -0.62 3.53 -3.06
C LYS A 124 0.35 2.41 -3.33
N PHE A 125 1.53 2.46 -2.71
CA PHE A 125 2.55 1.42 -2.84
C PHE A 125 1.98 0.08 -2.38
N ARG A 126 1.37 0.03 -1.20
CA ARG A 126 0.72 -1.17 -0.65
C ARG A 126 -0.41 -1.68 -1.53
N ALA A 127 -1.30 -0.79 -2.00
CA ALA A 127 -2.40 -1.15 -2.87
C ALA A 127 -1.93 -1.73 -4.20
N GLU A 128 -0.86 -1.17 -4.78
CA GLU A 128 -0.29 -1.67 -6.04
C GLU A 128 0.39 -3.04 -5.87
N VAL A 129 1.06 -3.25 -4.74
CA VAL A 129 1.61 -4.57 -4.36
C VAL A 129 0.49 -5.61 -4.31
N ILE A 130 -0.61 -5.31 -3.64
CA ILE A 130 -1.79 -6.18 -3.53
C ILE A 130 -2.40 -6.47 -4.91
N ARG A 131 -2.65 -5.43 -5.69
CA ARG A 131 -3.26 -5.53 -7.04
C ARG A 131 -2.45 -6.44 -7.97
N ARG A 132 -1.12 -6.31 -7.96
CA ARG A 132 -0.25 -7.09 -8.86
C ARG A 132 -0.22 -8.58 -8.56
N HIS A 133 -0.36 -8.92 -7.32
CA HIS A 133 -0.10 -10.29 -6.90
C HIS A 133 -1.35 -11.11 -6.60
N GLY A 134 -2.56 -10.50 -6.69
CA GLY A 134 -3.83 -11.20 -6.45
C GLY A 134 -3.87 -11.95 -5.11
N MET A 135 -2.97 -11.57 -4.20
CA MET A 135 -2.75 -12.28 -2.93
C MET A 135 -3.63 -11.70 -1.85
N ASN A 136 -4.08 -12.57 -0.96
CA ASN A 136 -4.67 -12.14 0.30
C ASN A 136 -3.65 -11.26 1.04
N VAL A 137 -4.03 -10.03 1.34
CA VAL A 137 -3.19 -8.98 1.95
C VAL A 137 -2.39 -9.47 3.15
N SER A 138 -2.98 -10.34 3.95
CA SER A 138 -2.36 -10.92 5.14
C SER A 138 -1.14 -11.82 4.84
N ALA A 139 -1.15 -12.54 3.70
CA ALA A 139 -0.05 -13.41 3.30
C ALA A 139 1.13 -12.62 2.71
N LEU A 140 0.85 -11.51 2.02
CA LEU A 140 1.85 -10.71 1.33
C LEU A 140 2.76 -9.92 2.26
N LEU A 141 2.19 -9.47 3.39
CA LEU A 141 2.88 -8.59 4.33
C LEU A 141 3.66 -9.36 5.39
N GLY A 142 3.71 -10.71 5.32
CA GLY A 142 4.25 -11.53 6.38
C GLY A 142 3.46 -11.38 7.68
N LEU A 143 2.24 -10.86 7.57
CA LEU A 143 1.37 -10.48 8.66
C LEU A 143 0.43 -11.62 9.09
N ALA A 144 0.80 -12.87 8.83
CA ALA A 144 0.25 -13.96 9.62
C ALA A 144 0.64 -13.68 11.08
N GLY A 145 -0.12 -12.78 11.72
CA GLY A 145 0.11 -12.35 13.10
C GLY A 145 0.40 -10.85 13.33
N GLN A 146 0.63 -10.02 12.31
CA GLN A 146 0.74 -8.57 12.47
C GLN A 146 -0.48 -7.84 11.90
N ARG A 147 -0.97 -6.88 12.67
CA ARG A 147 -2.16 -6.05 12.37
C ARG A 147 -1.95 -5.24 11.09
N ASP A 148 -3.00 -5.04 10.30
CA ASP A 148 -3.01 -4.17 9.12
C ASP A 148 -2.26 -2.86 9.37
N VAL A 149 -1.42 -2.46 8.41
CA VAL A 149 -0.76 -1.16 8.51
C VAL A 149 -1.82 -0.07 8.46
N ARG A 150 -1.92 0.64 9.55
CA ARG A 150 -2.91 1.68 9.77
C ARG A 150 -2.27 3.05 9.62
N ILE A 151 -2.86 3.87 8.77
CA ILE A 151 -2.47 5.27 8.64
C ILE A 151 -3.15 6.03 9.77
N HIS A 152 -2.38 6.65 10.65
CA HIS A 152 -2.91 7.53 11.67
C HIS A 152 -3.42 8.83 11.03
N ILE A 153 -4.69 9.08 11.17
CA ILE A 153 -5.37 10.23 10.55
C ILE A 153 -5.70 11.28 11.60
N GLY A 154 -6.35 10.91 12.72
CA GLY A 154 -6.63 11.78 13.87
C GLY A 154 -7.47 13.00 13.51
N VAL A 155 -8.56 12.84 12.78
CA VAL A 155 -9.41 13.95 12.32
C VAL A 155 -10.88 13.74 12.69
N PRO A 156 -11.65 14.83 12.89
CA PRO A 156 -13.10 14.74 13.06
C PRO A 156 -13.76 14.06 11.86
N ALA A 157 -14.72 13.20 12.15
CA ALA A 157 -15.54 12.52 11.17
C ALA A 157 -16.99 12.42 11.66
N ARG A 158 -17.91 12.24 10.73
CA ARG A 158 -19.32 11.98 11.02
C ARG A 158 -19.72 10.62 10.45
N ILE A 159 -20.38 9.81 11.24
CA ILE A 159 -21.00 8.58 10.75
C ILE A 159 -22.50 8.73 10.66
N HIS A 160 -23.06 8.18 9.59
CA HIS A 160 -24.49 8.15 9.32
C HIS A 160 -24.92 6.69 9.39
N MET A 161 -25.75 6.37 10.37
CA MET A 161 -26.32 5.04 10.58
C MET A 161 -27.47 4.79 9.62
N ASP A 162 -27.77 3.53 9.33
CA ASP A 162 -28.87 3.13 8.41
C ASP A 162 -30.27 3.53 8.96
N ASP A 163 -30.42 3.75 10.25
CA ASP A 163 -31.63 4.25 10.91
C ASP A 163 -31.81 5.78 10.86
N GLY A 164 -30.88 6.48 10.21
CA GLY A 164 -30.87 7.94 10.10
C GLY A 164 -30.17 8.67 11.23
N ALA A 165 -29.70 7.97 12.27
CA ALA A 165 -28.91 8.58 13.33
C ALA A 165 -27.53 9.02 12.83
N THR A 166 -27.03 10.12 13.38
CA THR A 166 -25.67 10.61 13.10
C THR A 166 -24.86 10.69 14.38
N LEU A 167 -23.58 10.38 14.29
CA LEU A 167 -22.65 10.46 15.41
C LEU A 167 -21.37 11.19 14.96
N ASP A 168 -20.96 12.17 15.74
CA ASP A 168 -19.66 12.80 15.56
C ASP A 168 -18.60 11.98 16.31
N VAL A 169 -17.55 11.60 15.59
CA VAL A 169 -16.49 10.72 16.05
C VAL A 169 -15.13 11.27 15.60
N GLN A 170 -14.05 10.67 16.10
CA GLN A 170 -12.72 10.89 15.52
C GLN A 170 -12.34 9.66 14.71
N LEU A 171 -11.93 9.87 13.46
CA LEU A 171 -11.26 8.84 12.66
C LEU A 171 -9.79 8.82 13.06
N GLU A 172 -9.43 7.86 13.90
CA GLU A 172 -8.06 7.72 14.43
C GLU A 172 -7.09 7.17 13.40
N ASN A 173 -7.55 6.15 12.68
CA ASN A 173 -6.73 5.48 11.67
C ASN A 173 -7.61 4.77 10.65
N LEU A 174 -7.02 4.51 9.46
CA LEU A 174 -7.65 3.77 8.37
C LEU A 174 -6.63 2.85 7.70
N SER A 175 -7.09 1.67 7.31
CA SER A 175 -6.33 0.68 6.53
C SER A 175 -7.21 0.05 5.46
N LEU A 176 -6.65 -0.82 4.62
CA LEU A 176 -7.45 -1.59 3.64
C LEU A 176 -8.39 -2.61 4.30
N GLY A 177 -8.04 -3.08 5.50
CA GLY A 177 -8.81 -4.08 6.24
C GLY A 177 -9.73 -3.52 7.31
N GLY A 178 -9.66 -2.20 7.63
CA GLY A 178 -10.47 -1.65 8.69
C GLY A 178 -10.13 -0.22 9.06
N LEU A 179 -10.83 0.29 10.08
CA LEU A 179 -10.62 1.62 10.62
C LEU A 179 -10.70 1.63 12.15
N GLY A 180 -10.12 2.68 12.75
CA GLY A 180 -10.24 2.98 14.17
C GLY A 180 -11.02 4.27 14.36
N LEU A 181 -12.00 4.23 15.28
CA LEU A 181 -12.80 5.39 15.68
C LEU A 181 -12.68 5.61 17.19
N SER A 182 -12.69 6.87 17.61
CA SER A 182 -12.93 7.25 18.99
C SER A 182 -14.11 8.21 19.11
N GLY A 183 -14.63 8.39 20.32
CA GLY A 183 -15.90 9.11 20.53
C GLY A 183 -17.14 8.26 20.23
N VAL A 184 -17.00 6.94 20.17
CA VAL A 184 -18.10 6.03 19.87
C VAL A 184 -18.99 5.75 21.09
N PRO A 185 -20.28 5.43 20.88
CA PRO A 185 -21.21 5.15 21.98
C PRO A 185 -20.81 3.95 22.82
N SER A 186 -21.18 3.99 24.12
CA SER A 186 -20.88 2.91 25.06
C SER A 186 -21.58 1.57 24.73
N TRP A 187 -22.68 1.60 23.98
CA TRP A 187 -23.44 0.43 23.58
C TRP A 187 -22.84 -0.34 22.37
N TRP A 188 -21.83 0.19 21.69
CA TRP A 188 -21.09 -0.56 20.68
C TRP A 188 -20.22 -1.63 21.37
N GLN A 189 -20.40 -2.88 21.01
CA GLN A 189 -19.77 -4.02 21.69
C GLN A 189 -18.80 -4.80 20.79
N LEU A 190 -17.87 -5.48 21.42
CA LEU A 190 -16.94 -6.40 20.73
C LEU A 190 -17.72 -7.48 19.98
N LYS A 191 -17.28 -7.81 18.75
CA LYS A 191 -17.92 -8.74 17.82
C LYS A 191 -19.28 -8.27 17.28
N GLN A 192 -19.72 -7.07 17.59
CA GLN A 192 -20.94 -6.51 17.01
C GLN A 192 -20.74 -6.19 15.54
N PRO A 193 -21.64 -6.64 14.64
CA PRO A 193 -21.66 -6.16 13.27
C PRO A 193 -22.11 -4.69 13.24
N VAL A 194 -21.48 -3.90 12.38
CA VAL A 194 -21.78 -2.48 12.20
C VAL A 194 -21.96 -2.14 10.74
N ARG A 195 -22.89 -1.23 10.49
CA ARG A 195 -23.14 -0.71 9.16
C ARG A 195 -23.41 0.79 9.27
N PHE A 196 -22.64 1.59 8.55
CA PHE A 196 -22.79 3.04 8.52
C PHE A 196 -22.08 3.64 7.31
N SER A 197 -22.31 4.90 7.04
CA SER A 197 -21.55 5.67 6.07
C SER A 197 -20.68 6.69 6.78
N LEU A 198 -19.40 6.79 6.40
CA LEU A 198 -18.44 7.73 6.94
C LEU A 198 -18.39 8.99 6.09
N ALA A 199 -18.42 10.15 6.72
CA ALA A 199 -18.32 11.46 6.11
C ALA A 199 -17.31 12.33 6.87
N VAL A 200 -16.78 13.34 6.17
CA VAL A 200 -16.22 14.53 6.82
C VAL A 200 -17.39 15.36 7.34
N PRO A 201 -17.31 16.02 8.51
CA PRO A 201 -18.37 16.91 9.00
C PRO A 201 -18.78 17.91 7.90
N ASP A 202 -20.09 18.09 7.74
CA ASP A 202 -20.73 19.00 6.78
C ASP A 202 -20.56 18.63 5.29
N GLU A 203 -20.12 17.40 5.01
CA GLU A 203 -20.04 16.86 3.66
C GLU A 203 -20.86 15.56 3.50
N PRO A 204 -21.22 15.20 2.26
CA PRO A 204 -21.89 13.94 2.00
C PRO A 204 -21.02 12.72 2.35
N PRO A 205 -21.63 11.58 2.69
CA PRO A 205 -20.90 10.36 2.97
C PRO A 205 -19.97 9.94 1.82
N ILE A 206 -18.74 9.55 2.19
CA ILE A 206 -17.66 9.20 1.23
C ILE A 206 -17.28 7.73 1.28
N LEU A 207 -17.61 7.01 2.35
CA LEU A 207 -17.30 5.59 2.51
C LEU A 207 -18.44 4.87 3.22
N ARG A 208 -19.02 3.86 2.58
CA ARG A 208 -19.94 2.94 3.26
C ARG A 208 -19.13 1.84 3.95
N VAL A 209 -19.30 1.71 5.25
CA VAL A 209 -18.63 0.73 6.09
C VAL A 209 -19.62 -0.37 6.46
N ILE A 210 -19.27 -1.62 6.13
CA ILE A 210 -19.91 -2.83 6.60
C ILE A 210 -18.82 -3.67 7.23
N GLY A 211 -18.91 -3.93 8.52
CA GLY A 211 -17.81 -4.58 9.23
C GLY A 211 -18.20 -5.10 10.60
N THR A 212 -17.19 -5.50 11.36
CA THR A 212 -17.35 -6.03 12.72
C THR A 212 -16.39 -5.36 13.67
N ILE A 213 -16.83 -5.00 14.86
CA ILE A 213 -15.98 -4.46 15.92
C ILE A 213 -15.05 -5.56 16.41
N THR A 214 -13.75 -5.39 16.20
CA THR A 214 -12.71 -6.39 16.52
C THR A 214 -11.95 -6.09 17.80
N TRP A 215 -11.93 -4.83 18.22
CA TRP A 215 -11.43 -4.45 19.54
C TRP A 215 -12.19 -3.21 20.05
N ARG A 216 -12.19 -3.05 21.36
CA ARG A 216 -12.79 -1.92 22.04
C ARG A 216 -11.99 -1.55 23.27
N GLU A 217 -11.78 -0.26 23.47
CA GLU A 217 -11.14 0.30 24.65
C GLU A 217 -11.79 1.66 24.96
N HIS A 218 -12.40 1.77 26.17
CA HIS A 218 -13.14 2.97 26.61
C HIS A 218 -14.15 3.45 25.56
N ASN A 219 -13.87 4.58 24.92
CA ASN A 219 -14.70 5.21 23.87
C ASN A 219 -14.15 5.00 22.46
N ALA A 220 -13.23 4.08 22.27
CA ALA A 220 -12.61 3.78 20.99
C ALA A 220 -12.88 2.33 20.55
N VAL A 221 -12.98 2.13 19.24
CA VAL A 221 -13.17 0.81 18.61
C VAL A 221 -12.31 0.66 17.37
N GLY A 222 -11.94 -0.57 17.09
CA GLY A 222 -11.43 -0.97 15.79
C GLY A 222 -12.47 -1.81 15.05
N ILE A 223 -12.71 -1.48 13.81
CA ILE A 223 -13.68 -2.14 12.94
C ILE A 223 -12.91 -2.81 11.82
N ALA A 224 -13.05 -4.13 11.69
CA ALA A 224 -12.61 -4.86 10.50
C ALA A 224 -13.68 -4.78 9.42
N PHE A 225 -13.27 -4.47 8.20
CA PHE A 225 -14.18 -4.42 7.06
C PHE A 225 -14.65 -5.81 6.65
N GLY A 226 -15.93 -5.92 6.33
CA GLY A 226 -16.48 -7.09 5.65
C GLY A 226 -16.20 -7.08 4.15
N PRO A 227 -16.56 -8.15 3.43
CA PRO A 227 -16.28 -8.30 1.99
C PRO A 227 -16.79 -7.14 1.13
N ASP A 228 -17.91 -6.55 1.52
CA ASP A 228 -18.55 -5.44 0.78
C ASP A 228 -17.87 -4.09 0.96
N THR A 229 -16.99 -3.96 1.94
CA THR A 229 -16.18 -2.74 2.17
C THR A 229 -14.71 -3.01 1.85
N ALA A 230 -14.24 -4.23 2.10
CA ALA A 230 -12.85 -4.62 1.86
C ALA A 230 -12.57 -4.75 0.36
N GLY A 231 -11.44 -4.20 -0.10
CA GLY A 231 -10.95 -4.40 -1.47
C GLY A 231 -11.17 -3.23 -2.43
N ASP A 232 -11.93 -2.21 -2.06
CA ASP A 232 -11.95 -0.96 -2.84
C ASP A 232 -10.81 -0.02 -2.42
N ALA A 233 -9.61 -0.40 -2.85
CA ALA A 233 -8.41 0.38 -2.58
C ALA A 233 -8.52 1.82 -3.13
N ALA A 234 -9.17 2.02 -4.27
CA ALA A 234 -9.33 3.33 -4.88
C ALA A 234 -10.25 4.23 -4.02
N LEU A 235 -11.32 3.66 -3.48
CA LEU A 235 -12.22 4.37 -2.58
C LEU A 235 -11.52 4.74 -1.27
N ILE A 236 -10.80 3.79 -0.64
CA ILE A 236 -10.05 4.03 0.60
C ILE A 236 -8.97 5.08 0.38
N HIS A 237 -8.26 5.07 -0.75
CA HIS A 237 -7.33 6.13 -1.16
C HIS A 237 -7.98 7.51 -1.22
N ARG A 238 -9.16 7.58 -1.85
CA ARG A 238 -9.93 8.83 -1.95
C ARG A 238 -10.30 9.36 -0.56
N VAL A 239 -10.76 8.47 0.32
CA VAL A 239 -11.12 8.80 1.72
C VAL A 239 -9.92 9.36 2.48
N VAL A 240 -8.78 8.65 2.46
CA VAL A 240 -7.55 9.11 3.14
C VAL A 240 -7.12 10.49 2.62
N ARG A 241 -7.16 10.72 1.30
CA ARG A 241 -6.81 12.02 0.72
C ARG A 241 -7.70 13.14 1.26
N ILE A 242 -9.02 12.95 1.25
CA ILE A 242 -9.99 13.96 1.73
C ILE A 242 -9.72 14.31 3.19
N PHE A 243 -9.48 13.30 4.04
CA PHE A 243 -9.21 13.53 5.46
C PHE A 243 -7.84 14.17 5.73
N LEU A 244 -6.81 13.84 4.95
CA LEU A 244 -5.48 14.45 5.11
C LEU A 244 -5.41 15.89 4.61
N GLU A 245 -6.12 16.22 3.53
CA GLU A 245 -6.20 17.60 3.02
C GLU A 245 -6.84 18.57 4.01
N ARG A 246 -7.72 18.08 4.90
CA ARG A 246 -8.38 18.86 5.95
C ARG A 246 -7.61 18.94 7.28
N ARG A 247 -6.48 18.26 7.40
CA ARG A 247 -5.60 18.35 8.57
C ARG A 247 -4.77 19.64 8.59
N LYS A 248 -4.79 20.41 7.50
CA LYS A 248 -4.17 21.74 7.39
C LYS A 248 -5.11 22.82 7.90
#